data_deefadfd70f5bf770e3c9602caa1c04e
#
_entry.id   deefadfd70f5bf770e3c9602caa1c04e
#
_cell.length_a   1.000
_cell.length_b   1.000
_cell.length_c   1.000
_cell.angle_alpha   90.00
_cell.angle_beta   90.00
_cell.angle_gamma   90.00
#
_symmetry.space_group_name_H-M   'P 1'
#
loop_
_entity.id
_entity.type
_entity.pdbx_description
1 polymer ?
#
loop_
_entity_poly.entity_id
_entity_poly.type
_entity_poly.pdbx_seq_one_letter_code
_entity_poly.pdbx_strand_id
1 'polypeptide(L)'
;MPKARFFTWYRVAPLAVVFVFGLISLVYSCAPAAFFKPLYPIDYEAYVKQSSISHNLDPYLVCAVIKSESNWDPEAESNQGARGLMQLMPETAQGMIAKGLVDGGEYSVDNLNDPATNIEFGCAYLSYLLAYFNGSTDS
;
A
#
# COMPACT_ATOMS: atom_id res chain seq x y z
N MET A 1 7.25 21.36 61.10
CA MET A 1 8.05 20.43 60.26
C MET A 1 7.12 19.68 59.32
N PRO A 2 7.11 19.88 57.99
CA PRO A 2 6.20 19.22 57.09
C PRO A 2 6.86 17.96 56.49
N LYS A 3 6.63 16.81 57.12
CA LYS A 3 7.19 15.52 56.65
C LYS A 3 6.19 14.62 55.90
N ALA A 4 4.98 15.10 55.55
CA ALA A 4 3.93 14.22 55.06
C ALA A 4 3.71 14.22 53.54
N ARG A 5 4.42 15.07 52.76
CA ARG A 5 4.09 15.22 51.29
C ARG A 5 4.94 14.37 50.36
N PHE A 6 6.08 13.88 50.80
CA PHE A 6 7.00 13.10 49.94
C PHE A 6 6.55 11.64 49.74
N PHE A 7 5.80 11.08 50.70
CA PHE A 7 5.41 9.67 50.67
C PHE A 7 4.17 9.38 49.80
N THR A 8 3.34 10.41 49.49
CA THR A 8 2.17 10.24 48.65
C THR A 8 2.48 10.21 47.17
N TRP A 9 3.54 10.82 46.72
CA TRP A 9 3.91 10.94 45.32
C TRP A 9 4.27 9.58 44.69
N TYR A 10 5.01 8.75 45.40
CA TYR A 10 5.39 7.40 44.97
C TYR A 10 4.20 6.44 44.81
N ARG A 11 3.08 6.73 45.44
CA ARG A 11 1.86 5.92 45.36
C ARG A 11 0.98 6.35 44.18
N VAL A 12 1.01 7.62 43.82
CA VAL A 12 0.13 8.20 42.78
C VAL A 12 0.79 8.15 41.41
N ALA A 13 2.13 8.32 41.32
CA ALA A 13 2.83 8.32 40.05
C ALA A 13 2.64 7.03 39.21
N PRO A 14 2.79 5.81 39.76
CA PRO A 14 2.56 4.60 38.97
C PRO A 14 1.10 4.44 38.51
N LEU A 15 0.14 4.87 39.33
CA LEU A 15 -1.29 4.84 38.94
C LEU A 15 -1.59 5.84 37.82
N ALA A 16 -0.98 7.02 37.85
CA ALA A 16 -1.11 8.01 36.78
C ALA A 16 -0.49 7.51 35.47
N VAL A 17 0.66 6.84 35.53
CA VAL A 17 1.30 6.21 34.35
C VAL A 17 0.40 5.13 33.75
N VAL A 18 -0.13 4.22 34.56
CA VAL A 18 -1.05 3.17 34.10
C VAL A 18 -2.32 3.77 33.49
N PHE A 19 -2.86 4.83 34.11
CA PHE A 19 -4.04 5.53 33.60
C PHE A 19 -3.78 6.20 32.23
N VAL A 20 -2.63 6.85 32.08
CA VAL A 20 -2.23 7.48 30.81
C VAL A 20 -2.03 6.42 29.72
N PHE A 21 -1.34 5.31 30.01
CA PHE A 21 -1.20 4.20 29.06
C PHE A 21 -2.55 3.55 28.70
N GLY A 22 -3.43 3.40 29.68
CA GLY A 22 -4.81 2.92 29.45
C GLY A 22 -5.61 3.83 28.53
N LEU A 23 -5.51 5.16 28.74
CA LEU A 23 -6.15 6.15 27.87
C LEU A 23 -5.57 6.12 26.44
N ILE A 24 -4.25 6.05 26.29
CA ILE A 24 -3.58 5.94 24.99
C ILE A 24 -4.03 4.66 24.27
N SER A 25 -4.07 3.53 24.98
CA SER A 25 -4.54 2.25 24.42
C SER A 25 -6.01 2.31 24.00
N LEU A 26 -6.87 2.96 24.81
CA LEU A 26 -8.28 3.15 24.49
C LEU A 26 -8.47 4.04 23.24
N VAL A 27 -7.72 5.14 23.15
CA VAL A 27 -7.74 6.03 21.97
C VAL A 27 -7.28 5.28 20.73
N TYR A 28 -6.20 4.48 20.81
CA TYR A 28 -5.73 3.65 19.70
C TYR A 28 -6.75 2.59 19.28
N SER A 29 -7.44 1.98 20.25
CA SER A 29 -8.46 0.94 19.98
C SER A 29 -9.77 1.50 19.43
N CYS A 30 -10.12 2.74 19.79
CA CYS A 30 -11.37 3.39 19.38
C CYS A 30 -11.18 4.39 18.23
N ALA A 31 -9.93 4.72 17.82
CA ALA A 31 -9.70 5.64 16.73
C ALA A 31 -10.19 5.01 15.41
N PRO A 32 -11.22 5.55 14.77
CA PRO A 32 -11.68 5.04 13.50
C PRO A 32 -10.55 5.15 12.48
N ALA A 33 -10.41 4.16 11.59
CA ALA A 33 -9.40 4.14 10.52
C ALA A 33 -9.35 5.46 9.71
N ALA A 34 -10.45 6.21 9.69
CA ALA A 34 -10.56 7.55 9.12
C ALA A 34 -9.61 8.58 9.76
N PHE A 35 -9.14 8.35 11.01
CA PHE A 35 -8.23 9.27 11.68
C PHE A 35 -6.79 9.11 11.18
N PHE A 36 -6.45 7.94 10.60
CA PHE A 36 -5.12 7.65 10.05
C PHE A 36 -5.02 7.98 8.56
N LYS A 37 -6.16 8.17 7.86
CA LYS A 37 -6.18 8.55 6.44
C LYS A 37 -5.33 9.79 6.09
N PRO A 38 -5.35 10.91 6.87
CA PRO A 38 -4.49 12.05 6.57
C PRO A 38 -3.00 11.82 6.87
N LEU A 39 -2.66 10.82 7.71
CA LEU A 39 -1.26 10.48 7.98
C LEU A 39 -0.64 9.56 6.89
N TYR A 40 -1.50 8.79 6.20
CA TYR A 40 -1.11 7.90 5.10
C TYR A 40 -2.13 8.07 3.96
N PRO A 41 -2.06 9.18 3.20
CA PRO A 41 -2.90 9.33 2.03
C PRO A 41 -2.58 8.18 1.07
N ILE A 42 -3.57 7.36 0.77
CA ILE A 42 -3.49 6.39 -0.33
C ILE A 42 -3.98 7.15 -1.55
N ASP A 43 -3.03 7.63 -2.33
CA ASP A 43 -3.34 8.22 -3.62
C ASP A 43 -3.85 7.12 -4.56
N TYR A 44 -4.76 7.48 -5.48
CA TYR A 44 -5.32 6.55 -6.47
C TYR A 44 -6.11 5.35 -5.90
N GLU A 45 -6.70 5.47 -4.67
CA GLU A 45 -7.45 4.39 -3.97
C GLU A 45 -8.49 3.71 -4.88
N ALA A 46 -9.18 4.47 -5.72
CA ALA A 46 -10.21 3.93 -6.61
C ALA A 46 -9.61 2.97 -7.66
N TYR A 47 -8.50 3.34 -8.28
CA TYR A 47 -7.82 2.51 -9.28
C TYR A 47 -7.20 1.26 -8.65
N VAL A 48 -6.52 1.41 -7.50
CA VAL A 48 -5.97 0.28 -6.73
C VAL A 48 -7.06 -0.72 -6.40
N LYS A 49 -8.19 -0.24 -5.86
CA LYS A 49 -9.31 -1.11 -5.48
C LYS A 49 -9.92 -1.82 -6.68
N GLN A 50 -10.14 -1.10 -7.78
CA GLN A 50 -10.74 -1.67 -8.99
C GLN A 50 -9.83 -2.76 -9.59
N SER A 51 -8.57 -2.44 -9.89
CA SER A 51 -7.64 -3.37 -10.53
C SER A 51 -7.25 -4.54 -9.61
N SER A 52 -7.11 -4.33 -8.29
CA SER A 52 -6.84 -5.45 -7.39
C SER A 52 -7.97 -6.47 -7.35
N ILE A 53 -9.24 -6.02 -7.38
CA ILE A 53 -10.39 -6.91 -7.46
C ILE A 53 -10.41 -7.66 -8.80
N SER A 54 -10.20 -6.96 -9.92
CA SER A 54 -10.20 -7.56 -11.27
C SER A 54 -9.15 -8.65 -11.43
N HIS A 55 -7.99 -8.49 -10.77
CA HIS A 55 -6.86 -9.42 -10.85
C HIS A 55 -6.73 -10.35 -9.62
N ASN A 56 -7.74 -10.39 -8.74
CA ASN A 56 -7.78 -11.23 -7.53
C ASN A 56 -6.56 -11.03 -6.61
N LEU A 57 -6.18 -9.77 -6.38
CA LEU A 57 -5.08 -9.37 -5.51
C LEU A 57 -5.58 -8.71 -4.22
N ASP A 58 -4.77 -8.78 -3.17
CA ASP A 58 -4.98 -7.96 -1.97
C ASP A 58 -4.63 -6.49 -2.29
N PRO A 59 -5.56 -5.53 -2.13
CA PRO A 59 -5.29 -4.11 -2.35
C PRO A 59 -4.11 -3.58 -1.52
N TYR A 60 -3.89 -4.11 -0.31
CA TYR A 60 -2.76 -3.70 0.53
C TYR A 60 -1.43 -4.16 -0.04
N LEU A 61 -1.38 -5.33 -0.70
CA LEU A 61 -0.20 -5.77 -1.44
C LEU A 61 0.12 -4.81 -2.59
N VAL A 62 -0.88 -4.41 -3.38
CA VAL A 62 -0.72 -3.44 -4.47
C VAL A 62 -0.20 -2.10 -3.95
N CYS A 63 -0.78 -1.58 -2.85
CA CYS A 63 -0.29 -0.36 -2.19
C CYS A 63 1.17 -0.47 -1.74
N ALA A 64 1.56 -1.62 -1.17
CA ALA A 64 2.93 -1.84 -0.71
C ALA A 64 3.93 -1.86 -1.88
N VAL A 65 3.57 -2.45 -3.02
CA VAL A 65 4.37 -2.44 -4.24
C VAL A 65 4.52 -1.01 -4.77
N ILE A 66 3.43 -0.26 -4.94
CA ILE A 66 3.47 1.14 -5.40
C ILE A 66 4.36 2.00 -4.48
N LYS A 67 4.20 1.83 -3.17
CA LYS A 67 5.03 2.55 -2.18
C LYS A 67 6.51 2.23 -2.33
N SER A 68 6.86 0.97 -2.58
CA SER A 68 8.25 0.51 -2.73
C SER A 68 8.85 0.95 -4.06
N GLU A 69 8.09 0.89 -5.15
CA GLU A 69 8.59 1.12 -6.51
C GLU A 69 8.75 2.61 -6.84
N SER A 70 7.77 3.44 -6.52
CA SER A 70 7.76 4.85 -6.92
C SER A 70 7.54 5.83 -5.76
N ASN A 71 7.23 5.33 -4.56
CA ASN A 71 6.75 6.17 -3.47
C ASN A 71 5.51 7.00 -3.85
N TRP A 72 4.61 6.44 -4.67
CA TRP A 72 3.40 7.07 -5.19
C TRP A 72 3.64 8.17 -6.24
N ASP A 73 4.80 8.23 -6.87
CA ASP A 73 5.11 9.17 -7.95
C ASP A 73 4.73 8.56 -9.31
N PRO A 74 3.69 9.07 -9.99
CA PRO A 74 3.28 8.57 -11.30
C PRO A 74 4.26 8.91 -12.41
N GLU A 75 5.11 9.94 -12.22
CA GLU A 75 6.10 10.38 -13.19
C GLU A 75 7.47 9.70 -12.96
N ALA A 76 7.56 8.79 -12.00
CA ALA A 76 8.81 8.09 -11.72
C ALA A 76 9.30 7.33 -12.95
N GLU A 77 10.56 7.53 -13.32
CA GLU A 77 11.23 6.81 -14.40
C GLU A 77 12.62 6.35 -13.96
N SER A 78 12.91 5.06 -14.18
CA SER A 78 14.20 4.49 -13.84
C SER A 78 15.21 4.68 -14.99
N ASN A 79 16.51 4.54 -14.67
CA ASN A 79 17.57 4.56 -15.70
C ASN A 79 17.44 3.45 -16.75
N GLN A 80 16.69 2.40 -16.47
CA GLN A 80 16.41 1.28 -17.37
C GLN A 80 15.11 1.47 -18.17
N GLY A 81 14.36 2.57 -17.93
CA GLY A 81 13.12 2.90 -18.62
C GLY A 81 11.85 2.30 -18.01
N ALA A 82 11.93 1.81 -16.75
CA ALA A 82 10.71 1.46 -16.01
C ALA A 82 9.96 2.73 -15.62
N ARG A 83 8.60 2.70 -15.70
CA ARG A 83 7.76 3.90 -15.60
C ARG A 83 6.61 3.76 -14.62
N GLY A 84 6.27 4.88 -14.00
CA GLY A 84 5.04 5.11 -13.24
C GLY A 84 5.01 4.44 -11.88
N LEU A 85 3.81 4.35 -11.32
CA LEU A 85 3.55 3.93 -9.94
C LEU A 85 4.13 2.56 -9.56
N MET A 86 4.05 1.58 -10.47
CA MET A 86 4.52 0.20 -10.25
C MET A 86 5.79 -0.11 -11.05
N GLN A 87 6.50 0.91 -11.55
CA GLN A 87 7.77 0.82 -12.27
C GLN A 87 7.78 -0.29 -13.34
N LEU A 88 6.85 -0.18 -14.28
CA LEU A 88 6.70 -1.16 -15.35
C LEU A 88 7.59 -0.87 -16.54
N MET A 89 8.25 -1.91 -17.04
CA MET A 89 8.92 -1.86 -18.33
C MET A 89 7.88 -1.91 -19.46
N PRO A 90 8.03 -1.11 -20.53
CA PRO A 90 7.14 -1.15 -21.69
C PRO A 90 6.97 -2.55 -22.28
N GLU A 91 8.04 -3.34 -22.34
CA GLU A 91 8.02 -4.71 -22.85
C GLU A 91 7.16 -5.63 -21.95
N THR A 92 7.18 -5.41 -20.63
CA THR A 92 6.34 -6.15 -19.69
C THR A 92 4.87 -5.85 -19.93
N ALA A 93 4.52 -4.57 -20.07
CA ALA A 93 3.15 -4.15 -20.38
C ALA A 93 2.67 -4.72 -21.72
N GLN A 94 3.51 -4.66 -22.76
CA GLN A 94 3.21 -5.27 -24.06
C GLN A 94 3.00 -6.79 -23.94
N GLY A 95 3.77 -7.45 -23.09
CA GLY A 95 3.61 -8.88 -22.80
C GLY A 95 2.26 -9.21 -22.13
N MET A 96 1.70 -8.31 -21.31
CA MET A 96 0.39 -8.50 -20.69
C MET A 96 -0.75 -8.40 -21.72
N ILE A 97 -0.64 -7.47 -22.68
CA ILE A 97 -1.58 -7.39 -23.81
C ILE A 97 -1.48 -8.66 -24.67
N ALA A 98 -0.26 -9.08 -25.03
CA ALA A 98 -0.05 -10.26 -25.88
C ALA A 98 -0.58 -11.56 -25.24
N LYS A 99 -0.64 -11.63 -23.92
CA LYS A 99 -1.23 -12.74 -23.17
C LYS A 99 -2.74 -12.61 -22.99
N GLY A 100 -3.36 -11.50 -23.39
CA GLY A 100 -4.78 -11.23 -23.20
C GLY A 100 -5.15 -10.95 -21.73
N LEU A 101 -4.19 -10.54 -20.91
CA LEU A 101 -4.40 -10.23 -19.49
C LEU A 101 -4.81 -8.78 -19.26
N VAL A 102 -4.55 -7.89 -20.22
CA VAL A 102 -4.98 -6.49 -20.26
C VAL A 102 -5.51 -6.18 -21.64
N ASP A 103 -6.61 -5.42 -21.73
CA ASP A 103 -7.18 -4.96 -23.00
C ASP A 103 -6.35 -3.79 -23.55
N GLY A 104 -5.60 -4.04 -24.62
CA GLY A 104 -4.79 -3.03 -25.31
C GLY A 104 -5.63 -1.99 -26.08
N GLY A 105 -6.93 -2.18 -26.21
CA GLY A 105 -7.85 -1.16 -26.74
C GLY A 105 -8.28 -0.12 -25.71
N GLU A 106 -8.28 -0.49 -24.44
CA GLU A 106 -8.62 0.38 -23.32
C GLU A 106 -7.33 1.01 -22.70
N TYR A 107 -6.27 0.21 -22.54
CA TYR A 107 -5.03 0.64 -21.88
C TYR A 107 -3.84 0.61 -22.85
N SER A 108 -3.17 1.74 -23.03
CA SER A 108 -2.03 1.86 -23.94
C SER A 108 -0.69 1.81 -23.19
N VAL A 109 0.27 1.05 -23.73
CA VAL A 109 1.64 1.01 -23.24
C VAL A 109 2.34 2.38 -23.29
N ASP A 110 1.93 3.27 -24.19
CA ASP A 110 2.46 4.62 -24.28
C ASP A 110 2.09 5.50 -23.07
N ASN A 111 1.04 5.12 -22.34
CA ASN A 111 0.48 5.87 -21.22
C ASN A 111 0.86 5.27 -19.86
N LEU A 112 2.05 4.67 -19.71
CA LEU A 112 2.46 4.06 -18.44
C LEU A 112 2.68 5.08 -17.28
N ASN A 113 2.69 6.37 -17.55
CA ASN A 113 2.68 7.42 -16.52
C ASN A 113 1.25 7.76 -16.04
N ASP A 114 0.20 7.34 -16.78
CA ASP A 114 -1.17 7.46 -16.31
C ASP A 114 -1.43 6.47 -15.16
N PRO A 115 -1.89 6.94 -13.98
CA PRO A 115 -2.09 6.10 -12.81
C PRO A 115 -3.01 4.90 -13.02
N ALA A 116 -4.13 5.08 -13.72
CA ALA A 116 -5.08 3.99 -13.97
C ALA A 116 -4.47 2.91 -14.86
N THR A 117 -3.80 3.32 -15.93
CA THR A 117 -3.11 2.44 -16.87
C THR A 117 -1.97 1.68 -16.19
N ASN A 118 -1.15 2.37 -15.40
CA ASN A 118 -0.02 1.75 -14.73
C ASN A 118 -0.44 0.71 -13.69
N ILE A 119 -1.44 1.05 -12.87
CA ILE A 119 -1.97 0.13 -11.85
C ILE A 119 -2.61 -1.10 -12.51
N GLU A 120 -3.34 -0.94 -13.62
CA GLU A 120 -3.96 -2.06 -14.34
C GLU A 120 -2.90 -3.04 -14.86
N PHE A 121 -1.89 -2.56 -15.60
CA PHE A 121 -0.80 -3.39 -16.06
C PHE A 121 0.00 -4.03 -14.91
N GLY A 122 0.25 -3.27 -13.83
CA GLY A 122 0.99 -3.75 -12.67
C GLY A 122 0.25 -4.86 -11.92
N CYS A 123 -1.06 -4.72 -11.73
CA CYS A 123 -1.89 -5.75 -11.12
C CYS A 123 -1.96 -7.02 -11.98
N ALA A 124 -2.13 -6.87 -13.30
CA ALA A 124 -2.10 -8.00 -14.23
C ALA A 124 -0.78 -8.76 -14.15
N TYR A 125 0.35 -8.05 -14.17
CA TYR A 125 1.68 -8.65 -14.07
C TYR A 125 1.93 -9.32 -12.73
N LEU A 126 1.57 -8.68 -11.62
CA LEU A 126 1.73 -9.24 -10.28
C LEU A 126 0.90 -10.51 -10.10
N SER A 127 -0.36 -10.51 -10.56
CA SER A 127 -1.23 -11.69 -10.56
C SER A 127 -0.64 -12.83 -11.39
N TYR A 128 -0.13 -12.52 -12.58
CA TYR A 128 0.55 -13.50 -13.45
C TYR A 128 1.76 -14.11 -12.75
N LEU A 129 2.61 -13.32 -12.09
CA LEU A 129 3.77 -13.83 -11.36
C LEU A 129 3.38 -14.72 -10.19
N LEU A 130 2.39 -14.31 -9.39
CA LEU A 130 1.90 -15.12 -8.27
C LEU A 130 1.35 -16.47 -8.74
N ALA A 131 0.59 -16.48 -9.83
CA ALA A 131 0.10 -17.74 -10.42
C ALA A 131 1.24 -18.61 -10.95
N TYR A 132 2.23 -18.03 -11.61
CA TYR A 132 3.38 -18.73 -12.14
C TYR A 132 4.21 -19.42 -11.05
N PHE A 133 4.52 -18.71 -9.97
CA PHE A 133 5.33 -19.26 -8.88
C PHE A 133 4.55 -20.20 -7.96
N ASN A 134 3.25 -19.97 -7.72
CA ASN A 134 2.42 -20.91 -6.95
C ASN A 134 2.17 -22.23 -7.70
N GLY A 135 2.12 -22.21 -9.03
CA GLY A 135 2.02 -23.41 -9.86
C GLY A 135 3.35 -24.19 -10.00
N SER A 136 4.48 -23.57 -9.69
CA SER A 136 5.82 -24.19 -9.79
C SER A 136 6.21 -25.02 -8.55
N THR A 137 5.40 -25.03 -7.48
CA THR A 137 5.69 -25.81 -6.26
C THR A 137 5.15 -27.24 -6.29
N ASP A 138 4.43 -27.62 -7.34
CA ASP A 138 3.84 -28.97 -7.52
C ASP A 138 4.53 -29.81 -8.62
N SER A 139 5.86 -29.64 -8.79
CA SER A 139 6.65 -30.44 -9.74
C SER A 139 7.76 -31.17 -9.04
#